data_b76d33c15bc67fc8f5a48de54ec37a6d
#
_entry.id   b76d33c15bc67fc8f5a48de54ec37a6d
#
_cell.length_a   1.000
_cell.length_b   1.000
_cell.length_c   1.000
_cell.angle_alpha   90.00
_cell.angle_beta   90.00
_cell.angle_gamma   90.00
#
_symmetry.space_group_name_H-M   'P 1'
#
loop_
_entity.id
_entity.type
_entity.pdbx_description
1 polymer ?
#
loop_
_entity_poly.entity_id
_entity_poly.type
_entity_poly.pdbx_seq_one_letter_code
_entity_poly.pdbx_strand_id
1 'polypeptide(L)'
;MKYLSNKNGFLGIDNKFNFKEKAVIIPFGLEKTVSYGGGTRNGPKEIIKASHQVELYDEELNCEPYKKIGIKTLKPFKIDKNIKKALNKISKINKEILDKKLFPMTLGGEHSIT
;
A
#
# COMPACT_ATOMS: atom_id res chain seq x y z
N MET A 1 5.90 12.43 3.62
CA MET A 1 5.32 11.10 3.91
C MET A 1 6.41 10.15 4.38
N LYS A 2 6.06 9.29 5.33
CA LYS A 2 7.01 8.32 5.87
C LYS A 2 6.79 6.95 5.24
N TYR A 3 7.86 6.33 4.76
CA TYR A 3 7.82 5.02 4.12
C TYR A 3 8.43 3.94 5.02
N LEU A 4 7.95 2.70 4.86
CA LEU A 4 8.62 1.54 5.41
C LEU A 4 9.93 1.31 4.64
N SER A 5 10.88 0.61 5.27
CA SER A 5 12.05 0.14 4.53
C SER A 5 11.57 -0.82 3.42
N ASN A 6 12.32 -0.90 2.32
CA ASN A 6 11.94 -1.78 1.21
C ASN A 6 11.77 -3.24 1.66
N LYS A 7 12.61 -3.69 2.56
CA LYS A 7 12.55 -5.05 3.09
C LYS A 7 11.23 -5.36 3.81
N ASN A 8 10.65 -4.37 4.48
CA ASN A 8 9.40 -4.51 5.22
C ASN A 8 8.17 -4.08 4.42
N GLY A 9 8.37 -3.49 3.26
CA GLY A 9 7.29 -3.03 2.41
C GLY A 9 6.79 -4.08 1.43
N PHE A 10 5.96 -3.65 0.49
CA PHE A 10 5.40 -4.52 -0.55
C PHE A 10 6.52 -5.17 -1.37
N LEU A 11 6.41 -6.46 -1.60
CA LEU A 11 7.38 -7.34 -2.26
C LEU A 11 8.64 -7.65 -1.44
N GLY A 12 8.88 -6.99 -0.31
CA GLY A 12 10.04 -7.29 0.53
C GLY A 12 11.38 -7.13 -0.19
N ILE A 13 11.53 -6.10 -0.99
CA ILE A 13 12.71 -5.87 -1.81
C ILE A 13 13.94 -5.60 -0.93
N ASP A 14 15.09 -6.20 -1.25
CA ASP A 14 16.32 -5.98 -0.52
C ASP A 14 16.64 -4.47 -0.45
N ASN A 15 17.00 -3.99 0.74
CA ASN A 15 17.26 -2.56 0.96
C ASN A 15 18.40 -1.99 0.11
N LYS A 16 19.31 -2.83 -0.38
CA LYS A 16 20.37 -2.38 -1.28
C LYS A 16 19.83 -1.91 -2.64
N PHE A 17 18.63 -2.36 -3.02
CA PHE A 17 17.96 -1.93 -4.26
C PHE A 17 17.02 -0.78 -3.92
N ASN A 18 17.48 0.44 -4.12
CA ASN A 18 16.71 1.64 -3.81
C ASN A 18 16.49 2.46 -5.07
N PHE A 19 15.45 2.09 -5.83
CA PHE A 19 15.06 2.80 -7.04
C PHE A 19 14.11 3.94 -6.71
N LYS A 20 14.13 4.98 -7.53
CA LYS A 20 13.23 6.12 -7.35
C LYS A 20 11.79 5.63 -7.46
N GLU A 21 10.97 6.01 -6.49
CA GLU A 21 9.57 5.58 -6.46
C GLU A 21 8.74 6.18 -7.59
N LYS A 22 7.90 5.34 -8.19
CA LYS A 22 6.86 5.74 -9.14
C LYS A 22 5.50 5.29 -8.65
N ALA A 23 5.46 4.31 -7.76
CA ALA A 23 4.23 3.80 -7.16
C ALA A 23 4.35 3.81 -5.64
N VAL A 24 3.24 4.10 -4.97
CA VAL A 24 3.18 4.13 -3.51
C VAL A 24 2.04 3.23 -3.04
N ILE A 25 2.38 2.25 -2.22
CA ILE A 25 1.40 1.35 -1.60
C ILE A 25 0.91 1.99 -0.31
N ILE A 26 -0.40 2.10 -0.17
CA ILE A 26 -1.03 2.72 0.99
C ILE A 26 -1.78 1.65 1.78
N PRO A 27 -1.26 1.21 2.94
CA PRO A 27 -2.00 0.27 3.78
C PRO A 27 -3.09 1.00 4.54
N PHE A 28 -4.35 0.73 4.22
CA PHE A 28 -5.49 1.40 4.82
C PHE A 28 -6.55 0.39 5.28
N GLY A 29 -6.31 -0.18 6.45
CA GLY A 29 -7.17 -1.24 7.00
C GLY A 29 -8.44 -0.72 7.66
N LEU A 30 -9.26 0.03 6.93
CA LEU A 30 -10.53 0.52 7.45
C LEU A 30 -11.50 -0.63 7.74
N GLU A 31 -12.10 -0.62 8.93
CA GLU A 31 -13.09 -1.62 9.35
C GLU A 31 -14.10 -0.95 10.27
N LYS A 32 -15.13 -0.35 9.69
CA LYS A 32 -16.16 0.40 10.44
C LYS A 32 -17.57 -0.14 10.24
N THR A 33 -17.86 -0.70 9.07
CA THR A 33 -19.21 -1.09 8.68
C THR A 33 -19.30 -2.56 8.25
N VAL A 34 -18.41 -3.41 8.76
CA VAL A 34 -18.42 -4.84 8.46
C VAL A 34 -19.62 -5.50 9.13
N SER A 35 -20.45 -6.19 8.34
CA SER A 35 -21.69 -6.83 8.80
C SER A 35 -21.44 -8.00 9.74
N TYR A 36 -20.44 -8.81 9.43
CA TYR A 36 -20.04 -9.94 10.26
C TYR A 36 -18.62 -10.35 9.86
N GLY A 37 -17.98 -11.12 10.73
CA GLY A 37 -16.65 -11.63 10.44
C GLY A 37 -15.59 -10.54 10.33
N GLY A 38 -15.25 -9.88 11.43
CA GLY A 38 -14.21 -8.87 11.45
C GLY A 38 -12.87 -9.38 10.93
N GLY A 39 -11.88 -8.49 10.86
CA GLY A 39 -10.52 -8.82 10.45
C GLY A 39 -10.08 -8.16 9.15
N THR A 40 -10.99 -7.52 8.41
CA THR A 40 -10.62 -6.82 7.16
C THR A 40 -9.58 -5.73 7.38
N ARG A 41 -9.49 -5.16 8.58
CA ARG A 41 -8.46 -4.17 8.93
C ARG A 41 -7.05 -4.73 8.84
N ASN A 42 -6.91 -6.06 8.91
CA ASN A 42 -5.63 -6.73 8.79
C ASN A 42 -5.28 -7.07 7.33
N GLY A 43 -6.18 -6.78 6.39
CA GLY A 43 -5.98 -7.06 4.98
C GLY A 43 -4.68 -6.48 4.42
N PRO A 44 -4.43 -5.18 4.57
CA PRO A 44 -3.20 -4.58 4.04
C PRO A 44 -1.94 -5.25 4.58
N LYS A 45 -1.88 -5.50 5.87
CA LYS A 45 -0.74 -6.16 6.52
C LYS A 45 -0.50 -7.56 5.96
N GLU A 46 -1.57 -8.33 5.81
CA GLU A 46 -1.48 -9.70 5.31
C GLU A 46 -1.10 -9.73 3.81
N ILE A 47 -1.61 -8.79 3.02
CA ILE A 47 -1.25 -8.67 1.61
C ILE A 47 0.24 -8.37 1.47
N ILE A 48 0.75 -7.41 2.25
CA ILE A 48 2.16 -7.05 2.21
C ILE A 48 3.02 -8.23 2.63
N LYS A 49 2.62 -8.94 3.69
CA LYS A 49 3.33 -10.13 4.16
C LYS A 49 3.36 -11.23 3.10
N ALA A 50 2.22 -11.51 2.48
CA ALA A 50 2.12 -12.51 1.42
C ALA A 50 2.94 -12.11 0.19
N SER A 51 3.06 -10.83 -0.10
CA SER A 51 3.82 -10.33 -1.26
C SER A 51 5.31 -10.69 -1.18
N HIS A 52 5.82 -10.95 0.03
CA HIS A 52 7.22 -11.35 0.21
C HIS A 52 7.54 -12.72 -0.38
N GLN A 53 6.51 -13.51 -0.71
CA GLN A 53 6.65 -14.84 -1.29
C GLN A 53 6.44 -14.85 -2.81
N VAL A 54 6.13 -13.70 -3.40
CA VAL A 54 5.86 -13.60 -4.84
C VAL A 54 7.17 -13.52 -5.62
N GLU A 55 7.20 -14.17 -6.78
CA GLU A 55 8.34 -14.05 -7.69
C GLU A 55 8.44 -12.62 -8.23
N LEU A 56 9.66 -12.09 -8.27
CA LEU A 56 9.88 -10.72 -8.72
C LEU A 56 10.01 -10.60 -10.24
N TYR A 57 10.31 -11.71 -10.92
CA TYR A 57 10.47 -11.72 -12.36
C TYR A 57 9.14 -11.97 -13.07
N ASP A 58 8.82 -11.14 -14.04
CA ASP A 58 7.60 -11.28 -14.86
C ASP A 58 7.98 -11.84 -16.22
N GLU A 59 7.46 -13.02 -16.54
CA GLU A 59 7.78 -13.72 -17.79
C GLU A 59 7.23 -13.02 -19.02
N GLU A 60 6.04 -12.43 -18.92
CA GLU A 60 5.42 -11.71 -20.03
C GLU A 60 6.19 -10.45 -20.39
N LEU A 61 6.56 -9.67 -19.37
CA LEU A 61 7.32 -8.43 -19.56
C LEU A 61 8.82 -8.68 -19.70
N ASN A 62 9.26 -9.90 -19.41
CA ASN A 62 10.66 -10.30 -19.46
C ASN A 62 11.56 -9.37 -18.65
N CYS A 63 11.11 -9.02 -17.43
CA CYS A 63 11.88 -8.15 -16.53
C CYS A 63 11.40 -8.32 -15.10
N GLU A 64 12.12 -7.67 -14.18
CA GLU A 64 11.68 -7.52 -12.80
C GLU A 64 11.06 -6.13 -12.65
N PRO A 65 9.72 -6.02 -12.61
CA PRO A 65 9.03 -4.71 -12.62
C PRO A 65 9.53 -3.72 -11.56
N TYR A 66 9.88 -4.18 -10.35
CA TYR A 66 10.32 -3.28 -9.30
C TYR A 66 11.59 -2.49 -9.65
N LYS A 67 12.35 -2.97 -10.64
CA LYS A 67 13.54 -2.27 -11.14
C LYS A 67 13.18 -1.17 -12.14
N LYS A 68 12.02 -1.28 -12.78
CA LYS A 68 11.51 -0.30 -13.73
C LYS A 68 10.69 0.78 -13.03
N ILE A 69 9.84 0.36 -12.08
CA ILE A 69 8.99 1.25 -11.31
C ILE A 69 9.32 1.05 -9.83
N GLY A 70 10.09 1.95 -9.23
CA GLY A 70 10.35 1.87 -7.80
C GLY A 70 9.02 1.88 -7.02
N ILE A 71 8.88 0.95 -6.08
CA ILE A 71 7.67 0.81 -5.27
C ILE A 71 8.02 1.10 -3.82
N LYS A 72 7.31 2.05 -3.23
CA LYS A 72 7.45 2.38 -1.80
C LYS A 72 6.15 2.08 -1.08
N THR A 73 6.24 1.74 0.18
CA THR A 73 5.08 1.46 1.02
C THR A 73 5.03 2.47 2.15
N LEU A 74 3.90 3.17 2.29
CA LEU A 74 3.72 4.09 3.40
C LEU A 74 3.70 3.31 4.71
N LYS A 75 4.27 3.91 5.76
CA LYS A 75 4.10 3.37 7.10
C LYS A 75 2.63 3.38 7.47
N PRO A 76 2.13 2.32 8.15
CA PRO A 76 0.77 2.31 8.65
C PRO A 76 0.53 3.55 9.53
N PHE A 77 -0.64 4.13 9.38
CA PHE A 77 -1.03 5.31 10.16
C PHE A 77 -2.36 5.03 10.86
N LYS A 78 -2.62 5.80 11.91
CA LYS A 78 -3.83 5.65 12.70
C LYS A 78 -5.05 6.04 11.86
N ILE A 79 -6.05 5.17 11.83
CA ILE A 79 -7.31 5.44 11.16
C ILE A 79 -8.28 6.04 12.16
N ASP A 80 -8.85 7.21 11.84
CA ASP A 80 -9.78 7.90 12.71
C ASP A 80 -11.02 7.04 12.98
N LYS A 81 -11.54 7.12 14.19
CA LYS A 81 -12.78 6.42 14.58
C LYS A 81 -13.98 6.93 13.81
N ASN A 82 -13.97 8.22 13.43
CA ASN A 82 -15.01 8.80 12.59
C ASN A 82 -14.74 8.42 11.14
N ILE A 83 -15.67 7.71 10.52
CA ILE A 83 -15.50 7.18 9.16
C ILE A 83 -15.29 8.31 8.14
N LYS A 84 -16.01 9.42 8.30
CA LYS A 84 -15.90 10.58 7.40
C LYS A 84 -14.49 11.17 7.43
N LYS A 85 -13.92 11.30 8.62
CA LYS A 85 -12.55 11.80 8.78
C LYS A 85 -11.53 10.81 8.21
N ALA A 86 -11.77 9.52 8.42
CA ALA A 86 -10.89 8.48 7.88
C ALA A 86 -10.88 8.52 6.35
N LEU A 87 -12.04 8.61 5.72
CA LEU A 87 -12.17 8.67 4.26
C LEU A 87 -11.57 9.96 3.71
N ASN A 88 -11.74 11.09 4.41
CA ASN A 88 -11.11 12.35 4.01
C ASN A 88 -9.59 12.26 4.06
N LYS A 89 -9.06 11.58 5.06
CA LYS A 89 -7.60 11.40 5.18
C LYS A 89 -7.04 10.60 4.03
N ILE A 90 -7.67 9.48 3.67
CA ILE A 90 -7.19 8.67 2.56
C ILE A 90 -7.31 9.42 1.23
N SER A 91 -8.34 10.20 1.07
CA SER A 91 -8.51 11.06 -0.11
C SER A 91 -7.37 12.08 -0.23
N LYS A 92 -7.00 12.72 0.88
CA LYS A 92 -5.89 13.67 0.90
C LYS A 92 -4.56 13.02 0.58
N ILE A 93 -4.31 11.82 1.13
CA ILE A 93 -3.09 11.07 0.86
C ILE A 93 -2.99 10.72 -0.62
N ASN A 94 -4.07 10.23 -1.21
CA ASN A 94 -4.11 9.92 -2.64
C ASN A 94 -3.84 11.15 -3.49
N LYS A 95 -4.45 12.28 -3.16
CA LYS A 95 -4.24 13.54 -3.87
C LYS A 95 -2.79 13.98 -3.80
N GLU A 96 -2.19 13.91 -2.61
CA GLU A 96 -0.80 14.28 -2.42
C GLU A 96 0.14 13.43 -3.27
N ILE A 97 -0.12 12.12 -3.33
CA ILE A 97 0.66 11.19 -4.15
C ILE A 97 0.50 11.52 -5.63
N LEU A 98 -0.72 11.76 -6.09
CA LEU A 98 -1.00 12.13 -7.48
C LEU A 98 -0.36 13.46 -7.84
N ASP A 99 -0.38 14.45 -6.94
CA ASP A 99 0.25 15.75 -7.17
C ASP A 99 1.77 15.62 -7.35
N LYS A 100 2.37 14.61 -6.75
CA LYS A 100 3.78 14.28 -6.94
C LYS A 100 4.04 13.45 -8.20
N LYS A 101 3.02 13.20 -9.01
CA LYS A 101 3.05 12.37 -10.21
C LYS A 101 3.45 10.93 -9.93
N LEU A 102 3.04 10.43 -8.78
CA LEU A 102 3.23 9.04 -8.37
C LEU A 102 1.90 8.30 -8.49
N PHE A 103 1.98 6.98 -8.64
CA PHE A 103 0.79 6.13 -8.75
C PHE A 103 0.41 5.60 -7.35
N PRO A 104 -0.77 5.95 -6.81
CA PRO A 104 -1.20 5.42 -5.52
C PRO A 104 -1.91 4.08 -5.69
N MET A 105 -1.60 3.13 -4.81
CA MET A 105 -2.32 1.86 -4.74
C MET A 105 -2.71 1.61 -3.29
N THR A 106 -3.99 1.73 -3.00
CA THR A 106 -4.52 1.55 -1.65
C THR A 106 -4.89 0.09 -1.43
N LEU A 107 -4.37 -0.48 -0.35
CA LEU A 107 -4.76 -1.82 0.09
C LEU A 107 -5.78 -1.66 1.22
N GLY A 108 -6.99 -2.12 1.02
CA GLY A 108 -8.04 -2.05 2.00
C GLY A 108 -8.12 -3.32 2.82
N GLY A 109 -8.90 -3.27 3.65
CA GLY A 109 -9.99 -2.94 4.46
C GLY A 109 -11.34 -3.14 3.77
N GLU A 110 -12.31 -2.51 4.37
CA GLU A 110 -13.68 -2.62 3.86
C GLU A 110 -13.91 -1.83 2.58
N HIS A 111 -14.97 -2.20 1.89
CA HIS A 111 -15.26 -1.68 0.54
C HIS A 111 -15.55 -0.17 0.49
N SER A 112 -15.99 0.42 1.58
CA SER A 112 -16.32 1.85 1.64
C SER A 112 -15.14 2.78 1.33
N ILE A 113 -13.91 2.28 1.35
CA ILE A 113 -12.73 3.08 1.01
C ILE A 113 -12.69 3.47 -0.47
N THR A 114 -13.43 2.77 -1.30
CA THR A 114 -13.53 3.07 -2.72
C THR A 114 -14.23 4.39 -2.95
#